data_72f8f32a569ffd1be11a8ac309984227
#
_entry.id   72f8f32a569ffd1be11a8ac309984227
#
_cell.length_a   1.000
_cell.length_b   1.000
_cell.length_c   1.000
_cell.angle_alpha   90.00
_cell.angle_beta   90.00
_cell.angle_gamma   90.00
#
_symmetry.space_group_name_H-M   'P 1'
#
loop_
_entity.id
_entity.type
_entity.pdbx_description
1 polymer ?
#
loop_
_entity_poly.entity_id
_entity_poly.type
_entity_poly.pdbx_seq_one_letter_code
_entity_poly.pdbx_strand_id
1 'polypeptide(L)'
;ANSETGAPWLKRWDSLKLFTPSEFNNLPGMKFPHKKGHYANKYEVADYLKSYVVKFNIPIEFNHKITSLKKENGVFKLKSDTKGFLTKNVIVATGPFHKPFTPACHTKISDSIFQIHSEHYKSPNQLQNGSTLVVGAGDSGVQILNEISKTNRTVYFSGNTNINSIPQEILGKTLWWWFKKIGFLSAHKYSWIGKKLSKGGQPVIGTDVKTLFKKENVICVGRTLDANNQTIHFEKQKVSDIKNIIWATGFKPNFQWIDDIDLDDSHYPKNYRGVSELEGLYFLGLPWLYTRGSATLGGIKKDAEYLSNYITKKEKLTKKDVPILNN
;
A
#
# COMPACT_ATOMS: atom_id res chain seq x y z
N ALA A 1 -4.71 -9.02 11.50
CA ALA A 1 -4.11 -10.33 11.73
C ALA A 1 -4.43 -11.29 10.59
N ASN A 2 -3.48 -12.13 10.25
CA ASN A 2 -3.61 -13.14 9.21
C ASN A 2 -3.13 -14.48 9.77
N SER A 3 -3.53 -15.58 9.11
CA SER A 3 -3.16 -16.94 9.50
C SER A 3 -1.81 -17.41 8.94
N GLU A 4 -1.20 -16.62 8.03
CA GLU A 4 0.05 -16.99 7.39
C GLU A 4 0.86 -15.77 6.93
N THR A 5 2.17 -15.98 6.75
CA THR A 5 3.07 -15.00 6.13
C THR A 5 2.69 -14.77 4.67
N GLY A 6 2.71 -13.51 4.22
CA GLY A 6 2.39 -13.17 2.83
C GLY A 6 0.90 -13.04 2.53
N ALA A 7 0.00 -13.38 3.46
CA ALA A 7 -1.45 -13.31 3.27
C ALA A 7 -1.98 -11.98 2.68
N PRO A 8 -1.46 -10.79 3.03
CA PRO A 8 -1.89 -9.53 2.40
C PRO A 8 -1.65 -9.49 0.89
N TRP A 9 -0.63 -10.18 0.39
CA TRP A 9 -0.36 -10.30 -1.04
C TRP A 9 -1.31 -11.28 -1.70
N LEU A 10 -1.54 -12.45 -1.11
CA LEU A 10 -2.46 -13.47 -1.61
C LEU A 10 -3.90 -12.95 -1.73
N LYS A 11 -4.27 -11.97 -0.88
CA LYS A 11 -5.57 -11.31 -0.91
C LYS A 11 -5.76 -10.34 -2.07
N ARG A 12 -4.73 -9.96 -2.81
CA ARG A 12 -4.82 -9.07 -3.98
C ARG A 12 -5.43 -9.78 -5.19
N TRP A 13 -5.75 -9.02 -6.23
CA TRP A 13 -6.30 -9.56 -7.48
C TRP A 13 -5.30 -10.48 -8.20
N ASP A 14 -5.83 -11.38 -9.02
CA ASP A 14 -5.04 -12.51 -9.53
C ASP A 14 -3.97 -12.08 -10.55
N SER A 15 -4.26 -11.07 -11.36
CA SER A 15 -3.31 -10.55 -12.36
C SER A 15 -2.29 -9.56 -11.78
N LEU A 16 -2.27 -9.32 -10.46
CA LEU A 16 -1.31 -8.40 -9.86
C LEU A 16 0.14 -8.78 -10.20
N LYS A 17 0.87 -7.80 -10.73
CA LYS A 17 2.33 -7.84 -10.82
C LYS A 17 2.92 -6.61 -10.14
N LEU A 18 4.06 -6.80 -9.50
CA LEU A 18 4.81 -5.66 -8.97
C LEU A 18 5.25 -4.77 -10.13
N PHE A 19 5.26 -3.48 -9.92
CA PHE A 19 5.84 -2.53 -10.89
C PHE A 19 7.37 -2.41 -10.73
N THR A 20 7.93 -2.93 -9.63
CA THR A 20 9.37 -2.99 -9.37
C THR A 20 9.96 -4.30 -9.87
N PRO A 21 11.07 -4.31 -10.64
CA PRO A 21 11.72 -5.55 -11.04
C PRO A 21 12.42 -6.22 -9.86
N SER A 22 12.61 -7.53 -9.94
CA SER A 22 13.03 -8.41 -8.84
C SER A 22 14.31 -7.95 -8.13
N GLU A 23 15.28 -7.44 -8.86
CA GLU A 23 16.54 -6.94 -8.27
C GLU A 23 16.37 -5.72 -7.36
N PHE A 24 15.20 -5.06 -7.40
CA PHE A 24 14.85 -3.95 -6.52
C PHE A 24 13.91 -4.35 -5.36
N ASN A 25 13.58 -5.63 -5.23
CA ASN A 25 12.68 -6.17 -4.21
C ASN A 25 13.41 -6.97 -3.13
N ASN A 26 14.73 -6.87 -3.06
CA ASN A 26 15.54 -7.61 -2.10
C ASN A 26 15.34 -7.10 -0.66
N LEU A 27 15.06 -8.01 0.26
CA LEU A 27 15.13 -7.74 1.69
C LEU A 27 16.56 -7.95 2.22
N PRO A 28 16.93 -7.37 3.38
CA PRO A 28 18.24 -7.56 4.00
C PRO A 28 18.62 -9.05 4.12
N GLY A 29 19.83 -9.39 3.67
CA GLY A 29 20.36 -10.75 3.78
C GLY A 29 19.78 -11.81 2.82
N MET A 30 18.79 -11.45 1.98
CA MET A 30 18.20 -12.39 1.02
C MET A 30 17.82 -11.71 -0.29
N LYS A 31 18.34 -12.22 -1.40
CA LYS A 31 17.97 -11.77 -2.75
C LYS A 31 16.60 -12.33 -3.12
N PHE A 32 15.85 -11.56 -3.91
CA PHE A 32 14.61 -12.06 -4.54
C PHE A 32 14.97 -13.14 -5.58
N PRO A 33 14.27 -14.30 -5.62
CA PRO A 33 14.76 -15.52 -6.30
C PRO A 33 14.63 -15.53 -7.83
N HIS A 34 14.36 -14.40 -8.47
CA HIS A 34 14.11 -14.31 -9.91
C HIS A 34 15.20 -13.57 -10.68
N LYS A 35 15.24 -13.76 -12.01
CA LYS A 35 16.15 -13.05 -12.91
C LYS A 35 15.91 -11.54 -12.85
N LYS A 36 16.96 -10.77 -13.15
CA LYS A 36 16.85 -9.32 -13.31
C LYS A 36 15.80 -8.97 -14.38
N GLY A 37 15.04 -7.91 -14.12
CA GLY A 37 13.97 -7.47 -15.02
C GLY A 37 12.66 -8.26 -14.88
N HIS A 38 12.59 -9.32 -14.08
CA HIS A 38 11.33 -10.01 -13.79
C HIS A 38 10.45 -9.19 -12.87
N TYR A 39 9.17 -9.09 -13.19
CA TYR A 39 8.14 -8.42 -12.39
C TYR A 39 7.29 -9.46 -11.68
N ALA A 40 7.53 -9.61 -10.39
CA ALA A 40 6.94 -10.68 -9.59
C ALA A 40 5.42 -10.54 -9.45
N ASN A 41 4.72 -11.66 -9.50
CA ASN A 41 3.29 -11.75 -9.16
C ASN A 41 3.09 -11.88 -7.63
N LYS A 42 1.84 -11.84 -7.18
CA LYS A 42 1.48 -11.91 -5.76
C LYS A 42 1.93 -13.19 -5.05
N TYR A 43 1.95 -14.32 -5.75
CA TYR A 43 2.35 -15.63 -5.19
C TYR A 43 3.87 -15.66 -4.98
N GLU A 44 4.65 -15.22 -5.96
CA GLU A 44 6.11 -15.14 -5.86
C GLU A 44 6.55 -14.22 -4.71
N VAL A 45 5.81 -13.12 -4.46
CA VAL A 45 6.08 -12.25 -3.30
C VAL A 45 5.75 -12.95 -1.99
N ALA A 46 4.60 -13.62 -1.90
CA ALA A 46 4.21 -14.36 -0.69
C ALA A 46 5.20 -15.47 -0.36
N ASP A 47 5.64 -16.24 -1.36
CA ASP A 47 6.61 -17.33 -1.20
C ASP A 47 8.00 -16.80 -0.80
N TYR A 48 8.41 -15.67 -1.35
CA TYR A 48 9.64 -14.99 -0.93
C TYR A 48 9.60 -14.58 0.54
N LEU A 49 8.47 -14.02 1.00
CA LEU A 49 8.30 -13.64 2.40
C LEU A 49 8.26 -14.87 3.33
N LYS A 50 7.61 -15.96 2.93
CA LYS A 50 7.62 -17.23 3.67
C LYS A 50 9.04 -17.77 3.79
N SER A 51 9.79 -17.80 2.68
CA SER A 51 11.19 -18.24 2.66
C SER A 51 12.10 -17.35 3.51
N TYR A 52 11.81 -16.03 3.54
CA TYR A 52 12.53 -15.06 4.39
C TYR A 52 12.35 -15.38 5.89
N VAL A 53 11.11 -15.63 6.30
CA VAL A 53 10.80 -16.01 7.70
C VAL A 53 11.52 -17.28 8.10
N VAL A 54 11.48 -18.31 7.26
CA VAL A 54 12.17 -19.61 7.51
C VAL A 54 13.68 -19.41 7.59
N LYS A 55 14.27 -18.69 6.61
CA LYS A 55 15.73 -18.49 6.56
C LYS A 55 16.29 -17.80 7.81
N PHE A 56 15.56 -16.84 8.36
CA PHE A 56 16.01 -16.05 9.51
C PHE A 56 15.37 -16.49 10.84
N ASN A 57 14.63 -17.61 10.83
CA ASN A 57 13.91 -18.14 12.00
C ASN A 57 13.15 -17.03 12.76
N ILE A 58 12.38 -16.21 12.03
CA ILE A 58 11.67 -15.06 12.59
C ILE A 58 10.48 -15.54 13.43
N PRO A 59 10.40 -15.25 14.72
CA PRO A 59 9.25 -15.62 15.53
C PRO A 59 8.02 -14.79 15.11
N ILE A 60 6.97 -15.46 14.66
CA ILE A 60 5.72 -14.83 14.25
C ILE A 60 4.56 -15.47 15.00
N GLU A 61 3.73 -14.63 15.59
CA GLU A 61 2.44 -15.03 16.13
C GLU A 61 1.33 -14.61 15.16
N PHE A 62 0.58 -15.58 14.67
CA PHE A 62 -0.52 -15.36 13.76
C PHE A 62 -1.86 -15.18 14.49
N ASN A 63 -2.88 -14.69 13.77
CA ASN A 63 -4.26 -14.57 14.26
C ASN A 63 -4.45 -13.67 15.49
N HIS A 64 -3.52 -12.75 15.75
CA HIS A 64 -3.66 -11.74 16.80
C HIS A 64 -3.91 -10.36 16.17
N LYS A 65 -5.16 -9.95 16.13
CA LYS A 65 -5.52 -8.60 15.69
C LYS A 65 -5.35 -7.64 16.87
N ILE A 66 -4.33 -6.81 16.82
CA ILE A 66 -4.13 -5.77 17.85
C ILE A 66 -5.24 -4.73 17.71
N THR A 67 -5.97 -4.51 18.79
CA THR A 67 -7.12 -3.60 18.89
C THR A 67 -6.84 -2.37 19.74
N SER A 68 -5.80 -2.41 20.59
CA SER A 68 -5.37 -1.28 21.42
C SER A 68 -3.88 -1.37 21.71
N LEU A 69 -3.24 -0.21 21.71
CA LEU A 69 -1.85 0.01 22.15
C LEU A 69 -1.82 1.24 23.05
N LYS A 70 -1.40 1.06 24.30
CA LYS A 70 -1.28 2.12 25.28
C LYS A 70 0.04 2.01 26.03
N LYS A 71 0.65 3.14 26.40
CA LYS A 71 1.84 3.18 27.25
C LYS A 71 1.45 3.52 28.69
N GLU A 72 1.80 2.65 29.65
CA GLU A 72 1.56 2.86 31.09
C GLU A 72 2.82 2.48 31.87
N ASN A 73 3.25 3.36 32.79
CA ASN A 73 4.44 3.14 33.63
C ASN A 73 5.70 2.73 32.82
N GLY A 74 5.92 3.38 31.66
CA GLY A 74 7.09 3.11 30.80
C GLY A 74 7.00 1.84 29.95
N VAL A 75 5.91 1.07 30.02
CA VAL A 75 5.70 -0.19 29.28
C VAL A 75 4.49 -0.07 28.39
N PHE A 76 4.60 -0.57 27.16
CA PHE A 76 3.47 -0.68 26.24
C PHE A 76 2.63 -1.91 26.60
N LYS A 77 1.33 -1.70 26.72
CA LYS A 77 0.31 -2.74 26.80
C LYS A 77 -0.41 -2.83 25.47
N LEU A 78 -0.33 -3.99 24.81
CA LEU A 78 -1.07 -4.26 23.60
C LEU A 78 -2.18 -5.26 23.93
N LYS A 79 -3.38 -4.98 23.42
CA LYS A 79 -4.50 -5.93 23.47
C LYS A 79 -4.77 -6.45 22.06
N SER A 80 -4.95 -7.75 21.95
CA SER A 80 -5.53 -8.37 20.76
C SER A 80 -6.92 -8.92 21.11
N ASP A 81 -7.59 -9.46 20.10
CA ASP A 81 -8.85 -10.18 20.25
C ASP A 81 -8.72 -11.45 21.12
N THR A 82 -7.51 -11.97 21.34
CA THR A 82 -7.26 -13.24 22.01
C THR A 82 -6.37 -13.12 23.26
N LYS A 83 -5.38 -12.21 23.27
CA LYS A 83 -4.44 -12.06 24.40
C LYS A 83 -3.85 -10.66 24.49
N GLY A 84 -3.15 -10.37 25.59
CA GLY A 84 -2.37 -9.16 25.84
C GLY A 84 -0.87 -9.41 25.68
N PHE A 85 -0.14 -8.33 25.39
CA PHE A 85 1.31 -8.31 25.32
C PHE A 85 1.86 -7.12 26.09
N LEU A 86 3.04 -7.27 26.69
CA LEU A 86 3.77 -6.20 27.36
C LEU A 86 5.16 -6.07 26.74
N THR A 87 5.58 -4.84 26.43
CA THR A 87 6.89 -4.59 25.85
C THR A 87 7.37 -3.16 26.10
N LYS A 88 8.67 -2.94 26.08
CA LYS A 88 9.29 -1.61 26.16
C LYS A 88 9.33 -0.88 24.80
N ASN A 89 9.38 -1.64 23.71
CA ASN A 89 9.49 -1.10 22.35
C ASN A 89 8.43 -1.70 21.44
N VAL A 90 7.81 -0.89 20.59
CA VAL A 90 6.84 -1.32 19.57
C VAL A 90 7.20 -0.73 18.24
N ILE A 91 7.29 -1.56 17.21
CA ILE A 91 7.40 -1.12 15.81
C ILE A 91 6.07 -1.41 15.10
N VAL A 92 5.33 -0.36 14.76
CA VAL A 92 4.09 -0.47 14.01
C VAL A 92 4.43 -0.52 12.51
N ALA A 93 4.25 -1.69 11.91
CA ALA A 93 4.58 -1.97 10.51
C ALA A 93 3.34 -2.37 9.69
N THR A 94 2.19 -1.78 9.99
CA THR A 94 0.89 -2.11 9.36
C THR A 94 0.73 -1.57 7.94
N GLY A 95 1.66 -0.72 7.47
CA GLY A 95 1.62 -0.10 6.15
C GLY A 95 0.51 0.96 6.02
N PRO A 96 0.17 1.38 4.77
CA PRO A 96 -0.79 2.46 4.53
C PRO A 96 -2.23 1.99 4.24
N PHE A 97 -2.46 0.70 4.04
CA PHE A 97 -3.74 0.18 3.52
C PHE A 97 -4.60 -0.37 4.67
N HIS A 98 -5.30 0.52 5.41
CA HIS A 98 -6.07 0.12 6.58
C HIS A 98 -7.56 -0.07 6.29
N LYS A 99 -8.29 1.02 6.06
CA LYS A 99 -9.74 0.98 5.82
C LYS A 99 -10.03 1.28 4.35
N PRO A 100 -10.64 0.38 3.58
CA PRO A 100 -11.13 0.68 2.24
C PRO A 100 -11.98 1.93 2.24
N PHE A 101 -11.76 2.81 1.28
CA PHE A 101 -12.58 4.00 1.13
C PHE A 101 -13.56 3.84 -0.02
N THR A 102 -14.85 3.97 0.27
CA THR A 102 -15.91 4.02 -0.74
C THR A 102 -16.64 5.35 -0.61
N PRO A 103 -16.86 6.10 -1.70
CA PRO A 103 -17.58 7.38 -1.67
C PRO A 103 -19.02 7.19 -1.16
N ALA A 104 -19.56 8.21 -0.47
CA ALA A 104 -20.88 8.11 0.16
C ALA A 104 -22.02 7.79 -0.82
N CYS A 105 -21.90 8.16 -2.10
CA CYS A 105 -22.91 7.84 -3.12
C CYS A 105 -23.15 6.33 -3.31
N HIS A 106 -22.24 5.47 -2.85
CA HIS A 106 -22.39 4.01 -2.96
C HIS A 106 -23.67 3.49 -2.29
N THR A 107 -24.12 4.14 -1.22
CA THR A 107 -25.34 3.75 -0.50
C THR A 107 -26.65 4.10 -1.22
N LYS A 108 -26.57 4.97 -2.25
CA LYS A 108 -27.71 5.38 -3.08
C LYS A 108 -27.90 4.49 -4.32
N ILE A 109 -26.99 3.53 -4.52
CA ILE A 109 -26.95 2.65 -5.69
C ILE A 109 -27.82 1.42 -5.40
N SER A 110 -28.63 1.01 -6.38
CA SER A 110 -29.47 -0.17 -6.29
C SER A 110 -28.68 -1.43 -5.97
N ASP A 111 -29.23 -2.31 -5.14
CA ASP A 111 -28.67 -3.63 -4.81
C ASP A 111 -28.58 -4.58 -6.03
N SER A 112 -29.28 -4.26 -7.12
CA SER A 112 -29.15 -4.99 -8.39
C SER A 112 -27.81 -4.75 -9.10
N ILE A 113 -27.07 -3.72 -8.70
CA ILE A 113 -25.71 -3.40 -9.20
C ILE A 113 -24.70 -4.00 -8.24
N PHE A 114 -23.88 -4.91 -8.72
CA PHE A 114 -22.81 -5.50 -7.91
C PHE A 114 -21.74 -4.47 -7.61
N GLN A 115 -21.44 -4.27 -6.32
CA GLN A 115 -20.40 -3.33 -5.88
C GLN A 115 -19.31 -4.04 -5.11
N ILE A 116 -18.04 -3.77 -5.43
CA ILE A 116 -16.90 -4.34 -4.75
C ILE A 116 -15.77 -3.32 -4.62
N HIS A 117 -15.09 -3.27 -3.47
CA HIS A 117 -13.86 -2.51 -3.36
C HIS A 117 -12.67 -3.27 -3.95
N SER A 118 -11.66 -2.57 -4.50
CA SER A 118 -10.45 -3.17 -5.07
C SER A 118 -9.67 -4.07 -4.12
N GLU A 119 -9.87 -3.94 -2.80
CA GLU A 119 -9.32 -4.84 -1.78
C GLU A 119 -9.86 -6.28 -1.92
N HIS A 120 -11.13 -6.41 -2.29
CA HIS A 120 -11.84 -7.70 -2.40
C HIS A 120 -11.94 -8.22 -3.83
N TYR A 121 -11.63 -7.39 -4.81
CA TYR A 121 -11.60 -7.79 -6.21
C TYR A 121 -10.48 -8.81 -6.47
N LYS A 122 -10.79 -9.88 -7.20
CA LYS A 122 -9.86 -10.96 -7.59
C LYS A 122 -9.67 -11.05 -9.10
N SER A 123 -10.76 -11.12 -9.83
CA SER A 123 -10.73 -11.28 -11.29
C SER A 123 -12.07 -10.89 -11.90
N PRO A 124 -12.15 -10.72 -13.24
CA PRO A 124 -13.40 -10.46 -13.93
C PRO A 124 -14.51 -11.51 -13.71
N ASN A 125 -14.14 -12.72 -13.28
CA ASN A 125 -15.11 -13.81 -13.02
C ASN A 125 -16.02 -13.56 -11.82
N GLN A 126 -15.68 -12.61 -10.93
CA GLN A 126 -16.54 -12.20 -9.83
C GLN A 126 -17.70 -11.29 -10.28
N LEU A 127 -17.62 -10.74 -11.49
CA LEU A 127 -18.54 -9.71 -11.97
C LEU A 127 -19.76 -10.34 -12.65
N GLN A 128 -20.92 -9.73 -12.43
CA GLN A 128 -22.13 -10.06 -13.19
C GLN A 128 -21.94 -9.79 -14.69
N ASN A 129 -22.73 -10.45 -15.54
CA ASN A 129 -22.76 -10.14 -16.95
C ASN A 129 -23.18 -8.67 -17.21
N GLY A 130 -22.55 -8.01 -18.19
CA GLY A 130 -22.83 -6.63 -18.54
C GLY A 130 -21.68 -5.67 -18.28
N SER A 131 -21.98 -4.37 -18.34
CA SER A 131 -21.01 -3.30 -18.22
C SER A 131 -20.40 -3.20 -16.81
N THR A 132 -19.20 -2.68 -16.74
CA THR A 132 -18.47 -2.50 -15.48
C THR A 132 -17.93 -1.08 -15.36
N LEU A 133 -18.17 -0.44 -14.23
CA LEU A 133 -17.58 0.84 -13.86
C LEU A 133 -16.37 0.59 -12.97
N VAL A 134 -15.22 1.18 -13.33
CA VAL A 134 -14.02 1.24 -12.47
C VAL A 134 -13.85 2.68 -12.00
N VAL A 135 -13.90 2.90 -10.69
CA VAL A 135 -13.77 4.22 -10.06
C VAL A 135 -12.42 4.36 -9.40
N GLY A 136 -11.60 5.29 -9.88
CA GLY A 136 -10.29 5.60 -9.30
C GLY A 136 -9.15 5.55 -10.31
N ALA A 137 -8.32 6.59 -10.31
CA ALA A 137 -7.22 6.83 -11.24
C ALA A 137 -5.82 6.46 -10.71
N GLY A 138 -5.75 5.75 -9.58
CA GLY A 138 -4.49 5.23 -9.03
C GLY A 138 -4.07 3.91 -9.68
N ASP A 139 -2.90 3.38 -9.25
CA ASP A 139 -2.32 2.14 -9.79
C ASP A 139 -3.32 0.97 -9.82
N SER A 140 -4.05 0.74 -8.71
CA SER A 140 -5.03 -0.34 -8.66
C SER A 140 -6.16 -0.17 -9.67
N GLY A 141 -6.72 1.05 -9.78
CA GLY A 141 -7.80 1.35 -10.72
C GLY A 141 -7.38 1.14 -12.17
N VAL A 142 -6.20 1.63 -12.54
CA VAL A 142 -5.67 1.52 -13.91
C VAL A 142 -5.30 0.06 -14.25
N GLN A 143 -4.71 -0.70 -13.30
CA GLN A 143 -4.38 -2.11 -13.54
C GLN A 143 -5.65 -2.97 -13.68
N ILE A 144 -6.65 -2.75 -12.84
CA ILE A 144 -7.95 -3.44 -12.92
C ILE A 144 -8.70 -3.06 -14.19
N LEU A 145 -8.71 -1.76 -14.55
CA LEU A 145 -9.28 -1.30 -15.82
C LEU A 145 -8.63 -2.00 -17.02
N ASN A 146 -7.28 -2.07 -17.02
CA ASN A 146 -6.54 -2.75 -18.08
C ASN A 146 -6.85 -4.26 -18.14
N GLU A 147 -7.08 -4.92 -17.01
CA GLU A 147 -7.49 -6.33 -16.97
C GLU A 147 -8.89 -6.49 -17.57
N ILE A 148 -9.89 -5.73 -17.09
CA ILE A 148 -11.28 -5.85 -17.54
C ILE A 148 -11.43 -5.42 -19.00
N SER A 149 -10.66 -4.44 -19.47
CA SER A 149 -10.67 -4.00 -20.89
C SER A 149 -10.25 -5.07 -21.88
N LYS A 150 -9.71 -6.20 -21.43
CA LYS A 150 -9.37 -7.36 -22.26
C LYS A 150 -10.54 -8.36 -22.39
N THR A 151 -11.62 -8.12 -21.67
CA THR A 151 -12.86 -8.88 -21.79
C THR A 151 -13.80 -8.21 -22.81
N ASN A 152 -14.87 -8.90 -23.19
CA ASN A 152 -15.89 -8.36 -24.11
C ASN A 152 -16.88 -7.41 -23.44
N ARG A 153 -16.55 -6.83 -22.28
CA ARG A 153 -17.42 -5.94 -21.52
C ARG A 153 -17.22 -4.50 -21.93
N THR A 154 -18.28 -3.71 -21.92
CA THR A 154 -18.16 -2.26 -21.88
C THR A 154 -17.65 -1.84 -20.52
N VAL A 155 -16.59 -1.06 -20.47
CA VAL A 155 -15.95 -0.63 -19.23
C VAL A 155 -15.98 0.90 -19.14
N TYR A 156 -16.73 1.39 -18.18
CA TYR A 156 -16.72 2.80 -17.82
C TYR A 156 -15.55 3.08 -16.87
N PHE A 157 -14.79 4.13 -17.15
CA PHE A 157 -13.73 4.60 -16.27
C PHE A 157 -14.12 5.95 -15.66
N SER A 158 -14.16 6.00 -14.33
CA SER A 158 -14.42 7.23 -13.59
C SER A 158 -13.19 7.68 -12.82
N GLY A 159 -12.71 8.86 -13.15
CA GLY A 159 -11.56 9.50 -12.53
C GLY A 159 -10.93 10.57 -13.41
N ASN A 160 -9.82 11.13 -12.96
CA ASN A 160 -9.02 12.03 -13.77
C ASN A 160 -8.37 11.25 -14.93
N THR A 161 -8.61 11.67 -16.16
CA THR A 161 -8.01 11.06 -17.36
C THR A 161 -6.61 11.60 -17.70
N ASN A 162 -6.21 12.69 -17.08
CA ASN A 162 -4.86 13.24 -17.22
C ASN A 162 -3.92 12.51 -16.23
N ILE A 163 -3.67 11.23 -16.50
CA ILE A 163 -2.82 10.38 -15.67
C ILE A 163 -1.42 10.34 -16.28
N ASN A 164 -0.42 10.74 -15.50
CA ASN A 164 0.97 10.53 -15.89
C ASN A 164 1.28 9.03 -15.82
N SER A 165 1.60 8.42 -16.96
CA SER A 165 2.05 7.02 -17.02
C SER A 165 3.50 6.96 -17.50
N ILE A 166 4.27 6.07 -16.89
CA ILE A 166 5.68 5.85 -17.22
C ILE A 166 5.85 4.37 -17.56
N PRO A 167 6.47 4.04 -18.72
CA PRO A 167 6.74 2.66 -19.07
C PRO A 167 7.71 2.01 -18.09
N GLN A 168 7.59 0.70 -17.89
CA GLN A 168 8.49 -0.05 -17.03
C GLN A 168 9.91 -0.13 -17.58
N GLU A 169 10.06 -0.03 -18.90
CA GLU A 169 11.32 -0.09 -19.62
C GLU A 169 11.50 1.10 -20.55
N ILE A 170 12.70 1.66 -20.56
CA ILE A 170 13.09 2.80 -21.40
C ILE A 170 14.47 2.47 -21.96
N LEU A 171 14.62 2.50 -23.30
CA LEU A 171 15.89 2.19 -24.00
C LEU A 171 16.53 0.87 -23.54
N GLY A 172 15.72 -0.21 -23.45
CA GLY A 172 16.18 -1.54 -23.09
C GLY A 172 16.67 -1.70 -21.65
N LYS A 173 16.37 -0.74 -20.77
CA LYS A 173 16.65 -0.79 -19.33
C LYS A 173 15.37 -0.54 -18.54
N THR A 174 15.29 -1.15 -17.36
CA THR A 174 14.15 -0.90 -16.46
C THR A 174 14.13 0.55 -16.00
N LEU A 175 12.93 1.12 -15.78
CA LEU A 175 12.77 2.45 -15.20
C LEU A 175 13.56 2.61 -13.89
N TRP A 176 13.61 1.55 -13.09
CA TRP A 176 14.33 1.51 -11.80
C TRP A 176 15.84 1.59 -11.97
N TRP A 177 16.38 1.05 -13.06
CA TRP A 177 17.80 1.23 -13.40
C TRP A 177 18.14 2.71 -13.63
N TRP A 178 17.28 3.41 -14.37
CA TRP A 178 17.43 4.86 -14.59
C TRP A 178 17.29 5.63 -13.29
N PHE A 179 16.27 5.35 -12.47
CA PHE A 179 16.07 6.00 -11.18
C PHE A 179 17.28 5.82 -10.23
N LYS A 180 17.91 4.64 -10.26
CA LYS A 180 19.13 4.39 -9.51
C LYS A 180 20.29 5.24 -10.04
N LYS A 181 20.48 5.30 -11.36
CA LYS A 181 21.58 6.04 -12.01
C LYS A 181 21.54 7.54 -11.71
N ILE A 182 20.36 8.16 -11.76
CA ILE A 182 20.17 9.61 -11.50
C ILE A 182 19.99 9.93 -10.00
N GLY A 183 20.16 8.96 -9.10
CA GLY A 183 20.03 9.18 -7.65
C GLY A 183 18.59 9.38 -7.14
N PHE A 184 17.57 9.24 -7.99
CA PHE A 184 16.16 9.47 -7.66
C PHE A 184 15.67 8.57 -6.52
N LEU A 185 16.12 7.31 -6.45
CA LEU A 185 15.77 6.38 -5.37
C LEU A 185 16.32 6.77 -4.00
N SER A 186 17.29 7.69 -3.97
CA SER A 186 17.93 8.19 -2.75
C SER A 186 17.35 9.52 -2.27
N ALA A 187 16.48 10.16 -3.06
CA ALA A 187 15.85 11.42 -2.70
C ALA A 187 14.97 11.23 -1.46
N HIS A 188 15.35 11.86 -0.35
CA HIS A 188 14.60 11.80 0.90
C HIS A 188 13.63 12.98 1.01
N LYS A 189 12.57 12.82 1.81
CA LYS A 189 11.46 13.80 1.90
C LYS A 189 11.89 15.21 2.34
N TYR A 190 13.01 15.33 3.03
CA TYR A 190 13.55 16.62 3.48
C TYR A 190 14.43 17.31 2.43
N SER A 191 14.85 16.61 1.36
CA SER A 191 15.58 17.22 0.25
C SER A 191 14.64 18.04 -0.64
N TRP A 192 15.20 19.00 -1.40
CA TRP A 192 14.42 19.81 -2.35
C TRP A 192 13.67 18.94 -3.36
N ILE A 193 14.35 17.94 -3.93
CA ILE A 193 13.73 16.97 -4.87
C ILE A 193 12.64 16.17 -4.17
N GLY A 194 12.89 15.64 -2.97
CA GLY A 194 11.92 14.87 -2.21
C GLY A 194 10.67 15.67 -1.84
N LYS A 195 10.82 16.93 -1.43
CA LYS A 195 9.70 17.83 -1.15
C LYS A 195 8.84 18.09 -2.39
N LYS A 196 9.43 18.26 -3.57
CA LYS A 196 8.70 18.40 -4.83
C LYS A 196 7.95 17.13 -5.21
N LEU A 197 8.60 15.97 -5.05
CA LEU A 197 8.02 14.67 -5.39
C LEU A 197 6.91 14.23 -4.43
N SER A 198 7.02 14.54 -3.13
CA SER A 198 5.99 14.18 -2.15
C SER A 198 4.68 14.96 -2.32
N LYS A 199 4.73 16.17 -2.91
CA LYS A 199 3.56 16.99 -3.25
C LYS A 199 2.95 16.64 -4.60
N GLY A 200 3.70 16.00 -5.50
CA GLY A 200 3.23 15.57 -6.81
C GLY A 200 2.41 14.28 -6.74
N GLY A 201 1.46 14.11 -7.68
CA GLY A 201 0.77 12.85 -7.86
C GLY A 201 1.74 11.72 -8.24
N GLN A 202 1.44 10.50 -7.84
CA GLN A 202 2.24 9.34 -8.25
C GLN A 202 1.89 8.97 -9.70
N PRO A 203 2.89 8.87 -10.61
CA PRO A 203 2.64 8.36 -11.94
C PRO A 203 2.31 6.87 -11.86
N VAL A 204 1.41 6.40 -12.72
CA VAL A 204 1.15 4.98 -12.94
C VAL A 204 2.34 4.37 -13.68
N ILE A 205 2.85 3.25 -13.21
CA ILE A 205 4.00 2.59 -13.81
C ILE A 205 3.57 1.29 -14.49
N GLY A 206 3.97 1.12 -15.76
CA GLY A 206 3.82 -0.13 -16.50
C GLY A 206 2.49 -0.32 -17.23
N THR A 207 1.58 0.64 -17.17
CA THR A 207 0.37 0.63 -18.00
C THR A 207 0.39 1.83 -18.94
N ASP A 208 0.29 1.59 -20.24
CA ASP A 208 0.07 2.65 -21.22
C ASP A 208 -1.38 3.13 -21.14
N VAL A 209 -1.59 4.14 -20.30
CA VAL A 209 -2.91 4.72 -20.04
C VAL A 209 -3.50 5.38 -21.28
N LYS A 210 -2.66 5.96 -22.17
CA LYS A 210 -3.13 6.61 -23.38
C LYS A 210 -3.74 5.60 -24.35
N THR A 211 -3.06 4.48 -24.58
CA THR A 211 -3.59 3.39 -25.39
C THR A 211 -4.78 2.71 -24.73
N LEU A 212 -4.78 2.56 -23.40
CA LEU A 212 -5.90 1.97 -22.66
C LEU A 212 -7.19 2.78 -22.84
N PHE A 213 -7.12 4.12 -22.76
CA PHE A 213 -8.30 4.98 -22.93
C PHE A 213 -8.79 5.13 -24.37
N LYS A 214 -8.02 4.66 -25.37
CA LYS A 214 -8.43 4.62 -26.78
C LYS A 214 -9.12 3.33 -27.19
N LYS A 215 -9.20 2.34 -26.30
CA LYS A 215 -9.91 1.09 -26.62
C LYS A 215 -11.40 1.36 -26.80
N GLU A 216 -12.01 0.76 -27.81
CA GLU A 216 -13.43 0.94 -28.15
C GLU A 216 -14.38 0.59 -27.00
N ASN A 217 -14.02 -0.39 -26.18
CA ASN A 217 -14.81 -0.82 -25.05
C ASN A 217 -14.52 -0.05 -23.74
N VAL A 218 -13.66 0.98 -23.75
CA VAL A 218 -13.34 1.82 -22.58
C VAL A 218 -13.90 3.22 -22.76
N ILE A 219 -14.85 3.59 -21.89
CA ILE A 219 -15.55 4.88 -21.94
C ILE A 219 -15.16 5.71 -20.71
N CYS A 220 -14.49 6.85 -20.93
CA CYS A 220 -14.10 7.76 -19.84
C CYS A 220 -15.23 8.75 -19.54
N VAL A 221 -15.83 8.65 -18.35
CA VAL A 221 -17.02 9.40 -17.95
C VAL A 221 -16.75 10.62 -17.04
N GLY A 222 -15.49 10.87 -16.67
CA GLY A 222 -15.14 11.88 -15.67
C GLY A 222 -15.30 11.36 -14.25
N ARG A 223 -15.33 12.26 -13.26
CA ARG A 223 -15.50 11.82 -11.86
C ARG A 223 -16.94 11.44 -11.58
N THR A 224 -17.13 10.45 -10.71
CA THR A 224 -18.44 10.14 -10.13
C THR A 224 -18.81 11.24 -9.15
N LEU A 225 -19.96 11.86 -9.33
CA LEU A 225 -20.47 12.93 -8.50
C LEU A 225 -21.53 12.44 -7.51
N ASP A 226 -22.49 11.65 -7.99
CA ASP A 226 -23.58 11.12 -7.17
C ASP A 226 -24.19 9.88 -7.86
N ALA A 227 -25.17 9.25 -7.21
CA ALA A 227 -25.96 8.16 -7.75
C ALA A 227 -27.41 8.25 -7.30
N ASN A 228 -28.31 7.72 -8.11
CA ASN A 228 -29.72 7.55 -7.76
C ASN A 228 -30.23 6.24 -8.34
N ASN A 229 -30.42 5.25 -7.47
CA ASN A 229 -30.87 3.90 -7.83
C ASN A 229 -29.91 3.26 -8.88
N GLN A 230 -30.36 3.06 -10.11
CA GLN A 230 -29.57 2.46 -11.19
C GLN A 230 -28.79 3.50 -12.02
N THR A 231 -28.98 4.79 -11.77
CA THR A 231 -28.33 5.86 -12.53
C THR A 231 -27.15 6.44 -11.77
N ILE A 232 -25.98 6.41 -12.37
CA ILE A 232 -24.76 7.01 -11.85
C ILE A 232 -24.50 8.33 -12.55
N HIS A 233 -24.25 9.39 -11.79
CA HIS A 233 -24.02 10.75 -12.28
C HIS A 233 -22.51 11.02 -12.31
N PHE A 234 -22.03 11.37 -13.47
CA PHE A 234 -20.63 11.74 -13.70
C PHE A 234 -20.50 13.21 -14.14
N GLU A 235 -19.28 13.73 -14.16
CA GLU A 235 -19.02 15.08 -14.64
C GLU A 235 -19.48 15.30 -16.09
N LYS A 236 -19.37 14.27 -16.93
CA LYS A 236 -19.64 14.39 -18.37
C LYS A 236 -21.03 13.88 -18.78
N GLN A 237 -21.59 12.95 -18.05
CA GLN A 237 -22.85 12.28 -18.42
C GLN A 237 -23.48 11.50 -17.26
N LYS A 238 -24.68 10.99 -17.48
CA LYS A 238 -25.35 10.02 -16.61
C LYS A 238 -25.40 8.69 -17.34
N VAL A 239 -25.26 7.58 -16.58
CA VAL A 239 -25.26 6.22 -17.13
C VAL A 239 -26.13 5.33 -16.25
N SER A 240 -27.03 4.54 -16.87
CA SER A 240 -27.99 3.66 -16.17
C SER A 240 -27.84 2.18 -16.52
N ASP A 241 -26.93 1.79 -17.41
CA ASP A 241 -26.70 0.41 -17.84
C ASP A 241 -25.57 -0.30 -17.09
N ILE A 242 -25.00 0.33 -16.05
CA ILE A 242 -23.92 -0.25 -15.25
C ILE A 242 -24.46 -1.43 -14.44
N LYS A 243 -23.75 -2.57 -14.52
CA LYS A 243 -24.06 -3.80 -13.77
C LYS A 243 -23.08 -4.07 -12.64
N ASN A 244 -21.87 -3.58 -12.76
CA ASN A 244 -20.82 -3.81 -11.79
C ASN A 244 -20.06 -2.51 -11.48
N ILE A 245 -19.67 -2.30 -10.23
CA ILE A 245 -18.84 -1.18 -9.82
C ILE A 245 -17.66 -1.70 -9.01
N ILE A 246 -16.45 -1.32 -9.43
CA ILE A 246 -15.22 -1.58 -8.69
C ILE A 246 -14.72 -0.25 -8.13
N TRP A 247 -14.77 -0.13 -6.81
CA TRP A 247 -14.26 1.01 -6.09
C TRP A 247 -12.75 0.89 -5.88
N ALA A 248 -11.95 1.44 -6.78
CA ALA A 248 -10.50 1.53 -6.66
C ALA A 248 -10.09 2.90 -6.06
N THR A 249 -10.82 3.33 -5.07
CA THR A 249 -10.79 4.66 -4.46
C THR A 249 -9.80 4.77 -3.29
N GLY A 250 -8.99 3.74 -3.09
CA GLY A 250 -7.91 3.70 -2.10
C GLY A 250 -8.36 3.40 -0.68
N PHE A 251 -7.54 3.83 0.27
CA PHE A 251 -7.68 3.47 1.69
C PHE A 251 -7.52 4.72 2.55
N LYS A 252 -8.19 4.72 3.70
CA LYS A 252 -7.97 5.70 4.77
C LYS A 252 -7.04 5.12 5.82
N PRO A 253 -6.03 5.86 6.29
CA PRO A 253 -5.23 5.46 7.43
C PRO A 253 -6.11 5.28 8.67
N ASN A 254 -5.76 4.33 9.53
CA ASN A 254 -6.45 4.13 10.80
C ASN A 254 -5.45 3.75 11.88
N PHE A 255 -5.15 4.70 12.75
CA PHE A 255 -4.26 4.57 13.90
C PHE A 255 -4.97 4.82 15.22
N GLN A 256 -6.30 4.91 15.24
CA GLN A 256 -7.14 5.16 16.43
C GLN A 256 -7.01 4.11 17.52
N TRP A 257 -6.40 2.97 17.22
CA TRP A 257 -6.10 1.91 18.19
C TRP A 257 -4.80 2.15 18.96
N ILE A 258 -4.09 3.23 18.70
CA ILE A 258 -2.87 3.66 19.39
C ILE A 258 -3.23 4.91 20.19
N ASP A 259 -3.12 4.83 21.50
CA ASP A 259 -3.35 5.95 22.40
C ASP A 259 -2.13 6.90 22.41
N ASP A 260 -2.37 8.16 22.76
CA ASP A 260 -1.36 9.19 22.99
C ASP A 260 -0.39 9.44 21.82
N ILE A 261 -0.89 9.39 20.60
CA ILE A 261 -0.13 9.77 19.39
C ILE A 261 -0.78 10.94 18.66
N ASP A 262 0.06 11.83 18.16
CA ASP A 262 -0.36 12.89 17.24
C ASP A 262 -0.39 12.40 15.80
N LEU A 263 -1.40 12.83 15.06
CA LEU A 263 -1.55 12.58 13.62
C LEU A 263 -1.26 13.86 12.83
N ASP A 264 -0.74 13.70 11.61
CA ASP A 264 -0.60 14.77 10.64
C ASP A 264 -1.92 15.00 9.86
N ASP A 265 -1.93 16.02 8.97
CA ASP A 265 -3.10 16.38 8.15
C ASP A 265 -3.56 15.23 7.22
N SER A 266 -2.72 14.26 6.96
CA SER A 266 -3.02 13.06 6.17
C SER A 266 -3.44 11.88 7.04
N HIS A 267 -3.66 12.11 8.34
CA HIS A 267 -4.01 11.10 9.36
C HIS A 267 -2.95 10.00 9.57
N TYR A 268 -1.68 10.28 9.26
CA TYR A 268 -0.57 9.42 9.64
C TYR A 268 0.07 9.88 10.95
N PRO A 269 0.65 8.96 11.75
CA PRO A 269 1.35 9.33 12.98
C PRO A 269 2.50 10.29 12.71
N LYS A 270 2.57 11.39 13.50
CA LYS A 270 3.72 12.29 13.48
C LYS A 270 4.96 11.52 13.89
N ASN A 271 6.00 11.65 13.12
CA ASN A 271 7.26 10.95 13.37
C ASN A 271 8.43 11.60 12.63
N TYR A 272 9.63 11.39 13.12
CA TYR A 272 10.86 11.70 12.39
C TYR A 272 11.52 10.39 11.95
N ARG A 273 11.45 10.08 10.66
CA ARG A 273 12.03 8.86 10.05
C ARG A 273 11.64 7.56 10.82
N GLY A 274 10.37 7.48 11.18
CA GLY A 274 9.81 6.34 11.92
C GLY A 274 9.94 6.39 13.43
N VAL A 275 10.68 7.34 14.00
CA VAL A 275 10.75 7.55 15.46
C VAL A 275 9.60 8.44 15.89
N SER A 276 8.73 7.94 16.76
CA SER A 276 7.64 8.71 17.38
C SER A 276 8.15 9.63 18.49
N GLU A 277 7.37 10.67 18.80
CA GLU A 277 7.54 11.46 20.01
C GLU A 277 7.26 10.63 21.28
N LEU A 278 6.35 9.65 21.17
CA LEU A 278 6.11 8.69 22.26
C LEU A 278 7.27 7.69 22.33
N GLU A 279 8.09 7.85 23.36
CA GLU A 279 9.31 7.06 23.54
C GLU A 279 9.05 5.54 23.52
N GLY A 280 9.85 4.80 22.71
CA GLY A 280 9.72 3.35 22.51
C GLY A 280 8.71 2.95 21.44
N LEU A 281 8.00 3.93 20.83
CA LEU A 281 7.10 3.69 19.70
C LEU A 281 7.77 4.09 18.39
N TYR A 282 7.68 3.21 17.40
CA TYR A 282 8.29 3.39 16.10
C TYR A 282 7.32 3.00 14.99
N PHE A 283 7.52 3.56 13.78
CA PHE A 283 6.73 3.27 12.60
C PHE A 283 7.61 2.82 11.44
N LEU A 284 7.19 1.80 10.69
CA LEU A 284 7.90 1.27 9.54
C LEU A 284 6.94 0.99 8.38
N GLY A 285 7.38 1.25 7.14
CA GLY A 285 6.58 0.96 5.95
C GLY A 285 5.47 1.97 5.65
N LEU A 286 5.52 3.17 6.25
CA LEU A 286 4.60 4.27 5.91
C LEU A 286 5.07 5.01 4.64
N PRO A 287 4.13 5.59 3.85
CA PRO A 287 4.46 6.40 2.70
C PRO A 287 5.37 7.57 3.08
N TRP A 288 6.41 7.78 2.31
CA TRP A 288 7.34 8.89 2.54
C TRP A 288 7.92 8.98 3.97
N LEU A 289 8.08 7.84 4.64
CA LEU A 289 8.71 7.83 5.97
C LEU A 289 10.09 8.51 5.91
N TYR A 290 10.91 8.13 4.94
CA TYR A 290 12.15 8.81 4.59
C TYR A 290 12.27 9.07 3.08
N THR A 291 12.04 8.06 2.25
CA THR A 291 12.09 8.17 0.78
C THR A 291 10.74 7.77 0.18
N ARG A 292 10.58 7.99 -1.14
CA ARG A 292 9.41 7.47 -1.87
C ARG A 292 9.26 5.96 -1.74
N GLY A 293 10.37 5.23 -1.63
CA GLY A 293 10.38 3.77 -1.53
C GLY A 293 10.03 3.22 -0.14
N SER A 294 9.92 4.04 0.89
CA SER A 294 9.74 3.60 2.30
C SER A 294 8.57 2.63 2.52
N ALA A 295 7.50 2.72 1.71
CA ALA A 295 6.34 1.82 1.76
C ALA A 295 6.39 0.69 0.72
N THR A 296 7.54 0.45 0.07
CA THR A 296 7.71 -0.61 -0.93
C THR A 296 8.60 -1.74 -0.39
N LEU A 297 8.43 -2.95 -0.92
CA LEU A 297 9.17 -4.14 -0.48
C LEU A 297 10.69 -3.92 -0.46
N GLY A 298 11.27 -3.43 -1.55
CA GLY A 298 12.73 -3.19 -1.63
C GLY A 298 13.21 -1.88 -1.00
N GLY A 299 12.33 -0.91 -0.82
CA GLY A 299 12.67 0.41 -0.30
C GLY A 299 12.71 0.52 1.23
N ILE A 300 12.00 -0.40 1.93
CA ILE A 300 11.90 -0.42 3.39
C ILE A 300 13.24 -0.64 4.11
N LYS A 301 14.21 -1.24 3.44
CA LYS A 301 15.51 -1.63 4.01
C LYS A 301 16.20 -0.50 4.76
N LYS A 302 16.33 0.68 4.14
CA LYS A 302 17.06 1.83 4.73
C LYS A 302 16.38 2.35 6.02
N ASP A 303 15.05 2.29 6.07
CA ASP A 303 14.31 2.72 7.25
C ASP A 303 14.40 1.67 8.36
N ALA A 304 14.34 0.39 8.02
CA ALA A 304 14.54 -0.72 8.97
C ALA A 304 15.95 -0.69 9.59
N GLU A 305 17.01 -0.50 8.78
CA GLU A 305 18.39 -0.36 9.26
C GLU A 305 18.54 0.86 10.20
N TYR A 306 17.95 1.99 9.83
CA TYR A 306 17.98 3.19 10.66
C TYR A 306 17.31 2.96 12.03
N LEU A 307 16.10 2.41 12.04
CA LEU A 307 15.36 2.14 13.28
C LEU A 307 16.07 1.11 14.15
N SER A 308 16.60 0.04 13.56
CA SER A 308 17.37 -0.97 14.30
C SER A 308 18.57 -0.35 15.01
N ASN A 309 19.35 0.46 14.29
CA ASN A 309 20.52 1.14 14.86
C ASN A 309 20.12 2.14 15.96
N TYR A 310 19.04 2.89 15.75
CA TYR A 310 18.51 3.85 16.71
C TYR A 310 18.09 3.16 18.03
N ILE A 311 17.29 2.10 17.92
CA ILE A 311 16.80 1.33 19.10
C ILE A 311 17.97 0.72 19.85
N THR A 312 18.90 0.05 19.15
CA THR A 312 20.07 -0.60 19.77
C THR A 312 20.97 0.40 20.50
N LYS A 313 21.20 1.57 19.90
CA LYS A 313 22.02 2.62 20.55
C LYS A 313 21.35 3.13 21.82
N LYS A 314 20.04 3.35 21.79
CA LYS A 314 19.28 3.82 22.93
C LYS A 314 19.28 2.82 24.08
N GLU A 315 19.07 1.53 23.79
CA GLU A 315 19.12 0.47 24.82
C GLU A 315 20.48 0.34 25.48
N LYS A 316 21.57 0.53 24.71
CA LYS A 316 22.93 0.53 25.27
C LYS A 316 23.18 1.71 26.22
N LEU A 317 22.64 2.89 25.92
CA LEU A 317 22.72 4.06 26.81
C LEU A 317 21.96 3.82 28.10
N THR A 318 20.71 3.35 28.03
CA THR A 318 19.88 3.05 29.19
C THR A 318 20.51 1.98 30.12
N LYS A 319 21.24 1.00 29.56
CA LYS A 319 21.96 -0.01 30.37
C LYS A 319 23.21 0.54 31.05
N LYS A 320 23.86 1.57 30.50
CA LYS A 320 25.04 2.19 31.11
C LYS A 320 24.69 3.09 32.32
N ASP A 321 23.46 3.63 32.34
CA ASP A 321 22.99 4.53 33.38
C ASP A 321 22.41 3.79 34.59
N VAL A 322 22.42 2.46 34.63
CA VAL A 322 22.07 1.66 35.82
C VAL A 322 23.35 1.45 36.63
N PRO A 323 23.53 2.08 37.80
CA PRO A 323 24.69 1.82 38.68
C PRO A 323 24.72 0.34 39.03
N ILE A 324 25.88 -0.31 38.84
CA ILE A 324 26.11 -1.65 39.41
C ILE A 324 26.15 -1.44 40.90
N LEU A 325 25.06 -1.72 41.60
CA LEU A 325 25.06 -1.88 43.04
C LEU A 325 25.83 -3.18 43.32
N ASN A 326 27.12 -3.04 43.56
CA ASN A 326 27.93 -4.13 44.10
C ASN A 326 27.43 -4.41 45.51
N ASN A 327 26.82 -5.57 45.72
CA ASN A 327 26.56 -6.16 47.03
C ASN A 327 27.86 -6.69 47.65
#